data_e08132b7fdc8493d27981265626f90e9
#
_entry.id   e08132b7fdc8493d27981265626f90e9
#
_cell.length_a   1.000
_cell.length_b   1.000
_cell.length_c   1.000
_cell.angle_alpha   90.00
_cell.angle_beta   90.00
_cell.angle_gamma   90.00
#
_symmetry.space_group_name_H-M   'P 1'
#
loop_
_entity.id
_entity.type
_entity.pdbx_description
1 polymer ?
#
loop_
_entity_poly.entity_id
_entity_poly.type
_entity_poly.pdbx_seq_one_letter_code
_entity_poly.pdbx_strand_id
1 'polypeptide(L)'
;GVAADFTSITWKIKPGMVWSDGTAVTADDAVFTAAYCMSPEGGCAQAAKYEGVKSVEALDTQTVKITFDAPKPNPYTALVGATAPLLQKAQFANCMGAAASACTEQNFGPIGTGPFRVTNFITNDVVEMEANPNYRDPAKPAFANLMVKGGGDAAAAARAVMETGEFDYAWN
;
A
#
# COMPACT_ATOMS: atom_id res chain seq x y z
N GLY A 1 17.93 5.80 -9.37
CA GLY A 1 18.58 4.84 -10.26
C GLY A 1 19.31 3.76 -9.49
N VAL A 2 19.68 2.67 -10.17
CA VAL A 2 20.43 1.53 -9.60
C VAL A 2 21.92 1.87 -9.64
N ALA A 3 22.66 1.57 -8.57
CA ALA A 3 24.11 1.69 -8.53
C ALA A 3 24.77 0.69 -9.50
N ALA A 4 25.92 1.05 -10.07
CA ALA A 4 26.60 0.22 -11.08
C ALA A 4 27.04 -1.16 -10.54
N ASP A 5 27.27 -1.27 -9.24
CA ASP A 5 27.63 -2.49 -8.53
C ASP A 5 26.42 -3.26 -7.97
N PHE A 6 25.21 -2.79 -8.26
CA PHE A 6 23.94 -3.36 -7.78
C PHE A 6 23.77 -3.43 -6.26
N THR A 7 24.57 -2.67 -5.50
CA THR A 7 24.50 -2.66 -4.02
C THR A 7 23.45 -1.71 -3.47
N SER A 8 22.89 -0.82 -4.29
CA SER A 8 21.84 0.10 -3.88
C SER A 8 20.96 0.57 -5.03
N ILE A 9 19.75 1.04 -4.67
CA ILE A 9 18.84 1.75 -5.57
C ILE A 9 18.35 3.03 -4.93
N THR A 10 18.23 4.09 -5.72
CA THR A 10 17.68 5.37 -5.29
C THR A 10 16.36 5.65 -6.03
N TRP A 11 15.31 5.91 -5.27
CA TRP A 11 14.00 6.30 -5.76
C TRP A 11 13.73 7.77 -5.49
N LYS A 12 13.00 8.41 -6.39
CA LYS A 12 12.46 9.75 -6.19
C LYS A 12 10.94 9.69 -6.15
N ILE A 13 10.35 10.21 -5.08
CA ILE A 13 8.91 10.44 -4.99
C ILE A 13 8.57 11.58 -5.94
N LYS A 14 7.51 11.41 -6.74
CA LYS A 14 7.07 12.48 -7.66
C LYS A 14 6.63 13.71 -6.85
N PRO A 15 7.01 14.93 -7.27
CA PRO A 15 6.53 16.15 -6.63
C PRO A 15 5.00 16.22 -6.59
N GLY A 16 4.46 16.79 -5.51
CA GLY A 16 3.01 16.99 -5.35
C GLY A 16 2.22 15.72 -5.02
N MET A 17 2.90 14.59 -4.74
CA MET A 17 2.19 13.40 -4.25
C MET A 17 1.68 13.63 -2.84
N VAL A 18 0.39 13.36 -2.65
CA VAL A 18 -0.28 13.46 -1.36
C VAL A 18 -1.04 12.18 -1.03
N TRP A 19 -1.24 11.94 0.25
CA TRP A 19 -2.13 10.91 0.77
C TRP A 19 -3.60 11.30 0.60
N SER A 20 -4.51 10.37 0.80
CA SER A 20 -5.96 10.62 0.67
C SER A 20 -6.50 11.62 1.69
N ASP A 21 -5.79 11.89 2.77
CA ASP A 21 -6.09 12.93 3.75
C ASP A 21 -5.50 14.32 3.37
N GLY A 22 -4.78 14.42 2.24
CA GLY A 22 -4.16 15.64 1.74
C GLY A 22 -2.76 15.92 2.27
N THR A 23 -2.25 15.12 3.20
CA THR A 23 -0.87 15.29 3.70
C THR A 23 0.15 14.83 2.66
N ALA A 24 1.35 15.41 2.68
CA ALA A 24 2.39 15.10 1.70
C ALA A 24 2.95 13.68 1.90
N VAL A 25 3.20 12.97 0.79
CA VAL A 25 3.98 11.74 0.79
C VAL A 25 5.46 12.10 0.83
N THR A 26 6.19 11.54 1.79
CA THR A 26 7.60 11.86 2.01
C THR A 26 8.49 10.63 2.05
N ALA A 27 9.79 10.83 1.95
CA ALA A 27 10.79 9.77 2.09
C ALA A 27 10.74 9.13 3.50
N ASP A 28 10.29 9.86 4.52
CA ASP A 28 10.09 9.32 5.87
C ASP A 28 9.03 8.22 5.93
N ASP A 29 7.99 8.29 5.09
CA ASP A 29 6.98 7.22 4.99
C ASP A 29 7.62 5.93 4.44
N ALA A 30 8.54 6.06 3.47
CA ALA A 30 9.26 4.92 2.92
C ALA A 30 10.24 4.30 3.94
N VAL A 31 10.97 5.13 4.69
CA VAL A 31 11.85 4.67 5.78
C VAL A 31 11.03 3.97 6.86
N PHE A 32 9.92 4.57 7.26
CA PHE A 32 8.99 3.96 8.21
C PHE A 32 8.44 2.62 7.73
N THR A 33 7.98 2.55 6.47
CA THR A 33 7.45 1.30 5.88
C THR A 33 8.49 0.19 5.87
N ALA A 34 9.74 0.52 5.54
CA ALA A 34 10.82 -0.45 5.59
C ALA A 34 11.07 -0.94 7.03
N ALA A 35 11.15 -0.03 8.00
CA ALA A 35 11.31 -0.38 9.41
C ALA A 35 10.16 -1.26 9.92
N TYR A 36 8.92 -0.95 9.51
CA TYR A 36 7.74 -1.75 9.82
C TYR A 36 7.83 -3.17 9.26
N CYS A 37 8.22 -3.32 7.98
CA CYS A 37 8.28 -4.61 7.31
C CYS A 37 9.55 -5.43 7.64
N MET A 38 10.60 -4.79 8.11
CA MET A 38 11.85 -5.43 8.55
C MET A 38 11.87 -5.71 10.07
N SER A 39 10.79 -5.39 10.77
CA SER A 39 10.69 -5.64 12.22
C SER A 39 10.80 -7.14 12.52
N PRO A 40 11.71 -7.55 13.42
CA PRO A 40 11.85 -8.95 13.84
C PRO A 40 10.62 -9.47 14.61
N GLU A 41 9.81 -8.55 15.15
CA GLU A 41 8.57 -8.89 15.86
C GLU A 41 7.41 -9.18 14.90
N GLY A 42 7.63 -9.06 13.57
CA GLY A 42 6.62 -9.32 12.54
C GLY A 42 5.67 -8.14 12.32
N GLY A 43 4.47 -8.45 11.85
CA GLY A 43 3.40 -7.47 11.61
C GLY A 43 3.22 -7.09 10.14
N CYS A 44 4.23 -7.27 9.29
CA CYS A 44 4.14 -6.96 7.86
C CYS A 44 3.89 -8.22 7.02
N ALA A 45 2.76 -8.29 6.35
CA ALA A 45 2.45 -9.39 5.41
C ALA A 45 3.40 -9.43 4.20
N GLN A 46 4.12 -8.34 3.92
CA GLN A 46 5.03 -8.20 2.78
C GLN A 46 6.52 -8.23 3.19
N ALA A 47 6.85 -8.72 4.38
CA ALA A 47 8.22 -8.78 4.90
C ALA A 47 9.21 -9.43 3.92
N ALA A 48 8.79 -10.47 3.19
CA ALA A 48 9.61 -11.14 2.16
C ALA A 48 10.08 -10.22 1.03
N LYS A 49 9.39 -9.10 0.77
CA LYS A 49 9.80 -8.11 -0.24
C LYS A 49 11.05 -7.32 0.18
N TYR A 50 11.35 -7.33 1.48
CA TYR A 50 12.50 -6.63 2.07
C TYR A 50 13.69 -7.56 2.34
N GLU A 51 13.61 -8.83 1.94
CA GLU A 51 14.72 -9.78 2.07
C GLU A 51 15.96 -9.27 1.33
N GLY A 52 17.11 -9.28 2.02
CA GLY A 52 18.39 -8.76 1.52
C GLY A 52 18.48 -7.23 1.50
N VAL A 53 17.51 -6.51 2.07
CA VAL A 53 17.61 -5.07 2.30
C VAL A 53 18.38 -4.84 3.60
N LYS A 54 19.50 -4.11 3.50
CA LYS A 54 20.34 -3.72 4.63
C LYS A 54 19.83 -2.47 5.34
N SER A 55 19.52 -1.43 4.55
CA SER A 55 18.98 -0.17 5.07
C SER A 55 18.11 0.54 4.05
N VAL A 56 17.20 1.37 4.55
CA VAL A 56 16.42 2.34 3.77
C VAL A 56 16.56 3.69 4.43
N GLU A 57 17.02 4.70 3.67
CA GLU A 57 17.39 6.01 4.17
C GLU A 57 16.73 7.12 3.34
N ALA A 58 16.24 8.15 4.02
CA ALA A 58 15.83 9.39 3.37
C ALA A 58 17.06 10.25 3.13
N LEU A 59 17.39 10.53 1.87
CA LEU A 59 18.46 11.46 1.52
C LEU A 59 17.98 12.91 1.56
N ASP A 60 16.72 13.11 1.27
CA ASP A 60 15.95 14.35 1.42
C ASP A 60 14.47 14.00 1.54
N THR A 61 13.59 15.00 1.56
CA THR A 61 12.14 14.79 1.74
C THR A 61 11.47 13.96 0.65
N GLN A 62 12.11 13.81 -0.52
CA GLN A 62 11.55 13.11 -1.69
C GLN A 62 12.48 12.03 -2.26
N THR A 63 13.66 11.83 -1.68
CA THR A 63 14.64 10.87 -2.20
C THR A 63 14.93 9.79 -1.18
N VAL A 64 14.72 8.54 -1.59
CA VAL A 64 14.93 7.34 -0.76
C VAL A 64 16.03 6.50 -1.36
N LYS A 65 17.00 6.09 -0.54
CA LYS A 65 18.04 5.13 -0.91
C LYS A 65 17.82 3.82 -0.18
N ILE A 66 17.77 2.73 -0.94
CA ILE A 66 17.76 1.36 -0.42
C ILE A 66 19.16 0.77 -0.65
N THR A 67 19.79 0.28 0.41
CA THR A 67 21.07 -0.44 0.35
C THR A 67 20.83 -1.91 0.61
N PHE A 68 21.49 -2.78 -0.13
CA PHE A 68 21.35 -4.23 -0.02
C PHE A 68 22.56 -4.85 0.70
N ASP A 69 22.38 -6.03 1.30
CA ASP A 69 23.46 -6.79 1.95
C ASP A 69 24.50 -7.31 0.96
N ALA A 70 24.06 -7.59 -0.28
CA ALA A 70 24.90 -8.06 -1.39
C ALA A 70 24.37 -7.47 -2.71
N PRO A 71 25.15 -7.49 -3.80
CA PRO A 71 24.70 -7.07 -5.11
C PRO A 71 23.38 -7.76 -5.50
N LYS A 72 22.34 -6.96 -5.82
CA LYS A 72 21.00 -7.42 -6.16
C LYS A 72 20.65 -7.01 -7.60
N PRO A 73 20.82 -7.89 -8.61
CA PRO A 73 20.58 -7.56 -10.02
C PRO A 73 19.14 -7.15 -10.32
N ASN A 74 18.17 -7.65 -9.55
CA ASN A 74 16.78 -7.21 -9.60
C ASN A 74 16.39 -6.51 -8.28
N PRO A 75 16.63 -5.19 -8.14
CA PRO A 75 16.40 -4.45 -6.90
C PRO A 75 14.96 -3.94 -6.74
N TYR A 76 14.02 -4.34 -7.61
CA TYR A 76 12.68 -3.79 -7.72
C TYR A 76 11.66 -4.59 -6.90
N THR A 77 11.97 -4.92 -5.65
CA THR A 77 11.07 -5.69 -4.76
C THR A 77 10.45 -4.85 -3.65
N ALA A 78 11.27 -4.16 -2.86
CA ALA A 78 10.82 -3.30 -1.78
C ALA A 78 10.26 -1.97 -2.32
N LEU A 79 9.20 -1.46 -1.72
CA LEU A 79 8.55 -0.18 -2.04
C LEU A 79 8.03 -0.08 -3.49
N VAL A 80 7.72 -1.20 -4.12
CA VAL A 80 7.31 -1.24 -5.54
C VAL A 80 5.95 -1.87 -5.73
N GLY A 81 5.04 -1.11 -6.34
CA GLY A 81 3.73 -1.57 -6.78
C GLY A 81 2.76 -1.91 -5.66
N ALA A 82 1.63 -2.50 -6.03
CA ALA A 82 0.54 -2.84 -5.12
C ALA A 82 0.90 -3.93 -4.10
N THR A 83 1.96 -4.71 -4.36
CA THR A 83 2.41 -5.79 -3.47
C THR A 83 3.39 -5.34 -2.39
N ALA A 84 3.86 -4.09 -2.45
CA ALA A 84 4.73 -3.50 -1.44
C ALA A 84 4.39 -1.99 -1.27
N PRO A 85 3.15 -1.68 -0.85
CA PRO A 85 2.69 -0.30 -0.72
C PRO A 85 3.43 0.44 0.39
N LEU A 86 3.48 1.76 0.26
CA LEU A 86 3.90 2.62 1.36
C LEU A 86 2.80 2.68 2.43
N LEU A 87 3.20 2.73 3.70
CA LEU A 87 2.37 3.07 4.84
C LEU A 87 2.57 4.54 5.20
N GLN A 88 1.50 5.24 5.52
CA GLN A 88 1.60 6.58 6.06
C GLN A 88 2.15 6.51 7.50
N LYS A 89 3.33 7.07 7.72
CA LYS A 89 4.01 7.07 9.03
C LYS A 89 3.14 7.62 10.15
N ALA A 90 2.43 8.71 9.89
CA ALA A 90 1.58 9.36 10.90
C ALA A 90 0.45 8.44 11.37
N GLN A 91 -0.17 7.67 10.47
CA GLN A 91 -1.26 6.75 10.80
C GLN A 91 -0.76 5.51 11.54
N PHE A 92 0.38 4.95 11.13
CA PHE A 92 0.87 3.66 11.61
C PHE A 92 1.98 3.74 12.67
N ALA A 93 2.35 4.94 13.14
CA ALA A 93 3.48 5.14 14.06
C ALA A 93 3.43 4.24 15.31
N ASN A 94 2.25 3.96 15.83
CA ASN A 94 2.05 3.13 17.02
C ASN A 94 1.71 1.67 16.71
N CYS A 95 1.80 1.26 15.43
CA CYS A 95 1.36 -0.05 14.95
C CYS A 95 2.54 -0.97 14.57
N MET A 96 3.73 -0.76 15.11
CA MET A 96 4.91 -1.54 14.73
C MET A 96 5.03 -2.86 15.50
N GLY A 97 5.63 -3.85 14.86
CA GLY A 97 5.97 -5.13 15.48
C GLY A 97 4.75 -5.85 16.04
N ALA A 98 4.81 -6.25 17.30
CA ALA A 98 3.73 -6.97 17.98
C ALA A 98 2.42 -6.17 18.06
N ALA A 99 2.45 -4.83 17.99
CA ALA A 99 1.26 -3.99 18.02
C ALA A 99 0.50 -3.98 16.68
N ALA A 100 1.12 -4.40 15.58
CA ALA A 100 0.56 -4.30 14.23
C ALA A 100 -0.82 -4.98 14.08
N SER A 101 -1.00 -6.15 14.66
CA SER A 101 -2.26 -6.91 14.59
C SER A 101 -3.40 -6.28 15.40
N ALA A 102 -3.08 -5.50 16.41
CA ALA A 102 -4.04 -4.81 17.27
C ALA A 102 -4.54 -3.47 16.67
N CYS A 103 -3.87 -2.95 15.65
CA CYS A 103 -4.22 -1.70 14.97
C CYS A 103 -5.35 -1.90 13.95
N THR A 104 -6.51 -2.38 14.41
CA THR A 104 -7.65 -2.73 13.54
C THR A 104 -8.17 -1.53 12.75
N GLU A 105 -8.26 -0.38 13.38
CA GLU A 105 -8.73 0.85 12.72
C GLU A 105 -7.83 1.24 11.55
N GLN A 106 -6.51 1.24 11.75
CA GLN A 106 -5.54 1.58 10.70
C GLN A 106 -5.50 0.51 9.60
N ASN A 107 -5.60 -0.76 9.98
CA ASN A 107 -5.57 -1.88 9.04
C ASN A 107 -6.81 -1.94 8.15
N PHE A 108 -7.98 -1.53 8.65
CA PHE A 108 -9.26 -1.57 7.92
C PHE A 108 -9.58 -0.25 7.22
N GLY A 109 -9.02 0.87 7.67
CA GLY A 109 -9.16 2.18 7.05
C GLY A 109 -7.83 2.82 6.69
N PRO A 110 -6.96 2.17 5.87
CA PRO A 110 -5.65 2.72 5.57
C PRO A 110 -5.75 3.99 4.72
N ILE A 111 -4.99 5.01 5.11
CA ILE A 111 -4.77 6.20 4.31
C ILE A 111 -3.80 5.83 3.19
N GLY A 112 -4.25 5.96 1.94
CA GLY A 112 -3.52 5.54 0.75
C GLY A 112 -3.34 6.65 -0.28
N THR A 113 -2.62 6.36 -1.36
CA THR A 113 -2.42 7.26 -2.50
C THR A 113 -3.17 6.79 -3.76
N GLY A 114 -4.03 5.78 -3.60
CA GLY A 114 -4.80 5.17 -4.69
C GLY A 114 -5.98 6.02 -5.16
N PRO A 115 -6.64 5.60 -6.26
CA PRO A 115 -7.80 6.32 -6.81
C PRO A 115 -9.04 6.27 -5.91
N PHE A 116 -9.09 5.32 -4.99
CA PHE A 116 -10.16 5.17 -4.00
C PHE A 116 -9.60 5.17 -2.59
N ARG A 117 -10.43 5.59 -1.63
CA ARG A 117 -10.17 5.48 -0.19
C ARG A 117 -11.27 4.63 0.47
N VAL A 118 -10.90 3.83 1.44
CA VAL A 118 -11.83 3.00 2.21
C VAL A 118 -12.67 3.89 3.11
N THR A 119 -13.99 3.71 3.07
CA THR A 119 -14.95 4.39 3.94
C THR A 119 -15.57 3.44 4.96
N ASN A 120 -15.65 2.15 4.61
CA ASN A 120 -16.18 1.12 5.50
C ASN A 120 -15.50 -0.23 5.17
N PHE A 121 -15.19 -1.01 6.20
CA PHE A 121 -14.62 -2.35 6.05
C PHE A 121 -15.27 -3.29 7.06
N ILE A 122 -16.05 -4.23 6.57
CA ILE A 122 -16.65 -5.29 7.38
C ILE A 122 -16.05 -6.63 6.95
N THR A 123 -15.30 -7.26 7.85
CA THR A 123 -14.62 -8.52 7.58
C THR A 123 -15.61 -9.59 7.12
N ASN A 124 -15.26 -10.29 6.04
CA ASN A 124 -16.08 -11.33 5.39
C ASN A 124 -17.43 -10.84 4.83
N ASP A 125 -17.65 -9.55 4.70
CA ASP A 125 -18.88 -8.99 4.16
C ASP A 125 -18.58 -7.95 3.07
N VAL A 126 -18.21 -6.73 3.41
CA VAL A 126 -18.12 -5.65 2.43
C VAL A 126 -16.94 -4.72 2.69
N VAL A 127 -16.34 -4.24 1.61
CA VAL A 127 -15.46 -3.07 1.61
C VAL A 127 -16.10 -2.00 0.75
N GLU A 128 -16.42 -0.87 1.36
CA GLU A 128 -16.93 0.31 0.67
C GLU A 128 -15.82 1.33 0.51
N MET A 129 -15.74 1.90 -0.66
CA MET A 129 -14.74 2.89 -1.02
C MET A 129 -15.39 4.03 -1.79
N GLU A 130 -14.83 5.21 -1.64
CA GLU A 130 -15.19 6.38 -2.44
C GLU A 130 -13.98 6.90 -3.21
N ALA A 131 -14.23 7.67 -4.27
CA ALA A 131 -13.20 8.32 -5.05
C ALA A 131 -12.31 9.20 -4.16
N ASN A 132 -11.01 9.03 -4.26
CA ASN A 132 -10.04 9.83 -3.54
C ASN A 132 -9.90 11.22 -4.19
N PRO A 133 -10.35 12.32 -3.54
CA PRO A 133 -10.29 13.66 -4.11
C PRO A 133 -8.86 14.17 -4.31
N ASN A 134 -7.90 13.55 -3.62
CA ASN A 134 -6.48 13.88 -3.68
C ASN A 134 -5.70 12.93 -4.62
N TYR A 135 -6.41 12.15 -5.46
CA TYR A 135 -5.71 11.27 -6.39
C TYR A 135 -4.96 12.08 -7.46
N ARG A 136 -3.75 11.62 -7.77
CA ARG A 136 -2.81 12.31 -8.70
C ARG A 136 -3.34 12.57 -10.12
N ASP A 137 -4.35 11.82 -10.55
CA ASP A 137 -4.99 11.97 -11.86
C ASP A 137 -6.42 12.47 -11.66
N PRO A 138 -6.69 13.75 -11.89
CA PRO A 138 -8.01 14.35 -11.65
C PRO A 138 -9.10 13.82 -12.60
N ALA A 139 -8.72 13.15 -13.69
CA ALA A 139 -9.66 12.50 -14.60
C ALA A 139 -10.11 11.10 -14.13
N LYS A 140 -9.58 10.63 -13.00
CA LYS A 140 -9.85 9.29 -12.44
C LYS A 140 -10.15 9.37 -10.95
N PRO A 141 -10.89 8.40 -10.42
CA PRO A 141 -11.60 7.33 -11.14
C PRO A 141 -12.83 7.82 -11.89
N ALA A 142 -13.34 7.02 -12.84
CA ALA A 142 -14.51 7.37 -13.64
C ALA A 142 -15.84 7.26 -12.87
N PHE A 143 -15.85 6.58 -11.73
CA PHE A 143 -17.01 6.42 -10.86
C PHE A 143 -16.68 6.88 -9.43
N ALA A 144 -17.73 7.31 -8.70
CA ALA A 144 -17.57 7.95 -7.41
C ALA A 144 -17.38 6.94 -6.27
N ASN A 145 -18.00 5.78 -6.37
CA ASN A 145 -18.01 4.76 -5.32
C ASN A 145 -17.63 3.39 -5.89
N LEU A 146 -17.02 2.57 -5.05
CA LEU A 146 -16.71 1.17 -5.31
C LEU A 146 -17.10 0.35 -4.11
N MET A 147 -17.90 -0.70 -4.33
CA MET A 147 -18.23 -1.69 -3.32
C MET A 147 -17.62 -3.04 -3.70
N VAL A 148 -16.90 -3.65 -2.80
CA VAL A 148 -16.39 -5.02 -2.94
C VAL A 148 -17.09 -5.88 -1.92
N LYS A 149 -17.97 -6.76 -2.39
CA LYS A 149 -18.69 -7.73 -1.55
C LYS A 149 -17.79 -8.95 -1.36
N GLY A 150 -17.53 -9.28 -0.11
CA GLY A 150 -16.80 -10.48 0.29
C GLY A 150 -17.75 -11.59 0.77
N GLY A 151 -17.17 -12.78 1.01
CA GLY A 151 -17.91 -13.95 1.44
C GLY A 151 -18.69 -14.64 0.31
N GLY A 152 -19.08 -15.88 0.51
CA GLY A 152 -19.78 -16.67 -0.50
C GLY A 152 -18.85 -17.41 -1.47
N ASP A 153 -19.45 -18.16 -2.38
CA ASP A 153 -18.71 -18.90 -3.39
C ASP A 153 -18.71 -18.19 -4.77
N ALA A 154 -17.72 -18.52 -5.59
CA ALA A 154 -17.52 -17.88 -6.89
C ALA A 154 -18.71 -18.09 -7.85
N ALA A 155 -19.40 -19.23 -7.80
CA ALA A 155 -20.54 -19.50 -8.68
C ALA A 155 -21.75 -18.62 -8.28
N ALA A 156 -21.99 -18.43 -6.97
CA ALA A 156 -23.04 -17.52 -6.50
C ALA A 156 -22.72 -16.06 -6.88
N ALA A 157 -21.47 -15.64 -6.78
CA ALA A 157 -21.03 -14.31 -7.19
C ALA A 157 -21.21 -14.08 -8.71
N ALA A 158 -20.86 -15.08 -9.54
CA ALA A 158 -21.05 -14.99 -10.97
C ALA A 158 -22.54 -14.91 -11.36
N ARG A 159 -23.41 -15.65 -10.67
CA ARG A 159 -24.87 -15.56 -10.86
C ARG A 159 -25.43 -14.21 -10.48
N ALA A 160 -24.95 -13.62 -9.37
CA ALA A 160 -25.38 -12.30 -8.94
C ALA A 160 -25.09 -11.21 -9.99
N VAL A 161 -23.98 -11.32 -10.72
CA VAL A 161 -23.69 -10.45 -11.88
C VAL A 161 -24.63 -10.73 -13.05
N MET A 162 -24.82 -12.00 -13.42
CA MET A 162 -25.49 -12.36 -14.67
C MET A 162 -27.03 -12.38 -14.55
N GLU A 163 -27.57 -12.80 -13.42
CA GLU A 163 -29.00 -13.04 -13.25
C GLU A 163 -29.72 -11.90 -12.55
N THR A 164 -29.09 -11.32 -11.51
CA THR A 164 -29.75 -10.27 -10.70
C THR A 164 -29.32 -8.86 -11.06
N GLY A 165 -28.13 -8.69 -11.66
CA GLY A 165 -27.55 -7.39 -11.95
C GLY A 165 -27.19 -6.60 -10.67
N GLU A 166 -27.04 -7.29 -9.53
CA GLU A 166 -26.68 -6.67 -8.25
C GLU A 166 -25.23 -6.15 -8.26
N PHE A 167 -24.37 -6.81 -9.03
CA PHE A 167 -22.96 -6.46 -9.18
C PHE A 167 -22.57 -6.34 -10.64
N ASP A 168 -21.61 -5.45 -10.93
CA ASP A 168 -21.06 -5.23 -12.27
C ASP A 168 -19.98 -6.25 -12.65
N TYR A 169 -19.30 -6.85 -11.64
CA TYR A 169 -18.17 -7.74 -11.85
C TYR A 169 -18.06 -8.80 -10.74
N ALA A 170 -17.68 -10.01 -11.13
CA ALA A 170 -17.30 -11.08 -10.20
C ALA A 170 -15.90 -11.59 -10.53
N TRP A 171 -15.10 -11.82 -9.51
CA TRP A 171 -13.81 -12.48 -9.62
C TRP A 171 -14.00 -14.00 -9.45
N ASN A 172 -13.60 -14.78 -10.45
CA ASN A 172 -13.63 -16.25 -10.44
C ASN A 172 -12.22 -16.82 -10.59
#